data_b87904549d7067124a2a6ea05f412db8
#
_entry.id   b87904549d7067124a2a6ea05f412db8
#
_cell.length_a   1.000
_cell.length_b   1.000
_cell.length_c   1.000
_cell.angle_alpha   90.00
_cell.angle_beta   90.00
_cell.angle_gamma   90.00
#
_symmetry.space_group_name_H-M   'P 1'
#
loop_
_entity.id
_entity.type
_entity.pdbx_description
1 polymer ?
#
loop_
_entity_poly.entity_id
_entity_poly.type
_entity_poly.pdbx_seq_one_letter_code
_entity_poly.pdbx_strand_id
1 'polypeptide(L)'
;MRAFLLLSMVLWSCFSAVAQQTIYEETRVPYKREMYGGIVLHGSGWGLRFDHARYRTARDRRLLGIEIVGMKHPKEVKSFNPYYEDARGYFYGKQNSLMILRPTYGRKWQITDKIRRTGAEVNVLWGIGPSIGLLKPVYLQIGKPDRIPYENIAVERYDPAIHDV
;
A
#
# COMPACT_ATOMS: atom_id res chain seq x y z
N MET A 1 -5.26 -43.14 -54.54
CA MET A 1 -5.09 -43.56 -53.11
C MET A 1 -3.71 -43.35 -52.57
N ARG A 2 -2.61 -43.81 -53.23
CA ARG A 2 -1.24 -43.65 -52.71
C ARG A 2 -0.78 -42.21 -52.54
N ALA A 3 -1.13 -41.31 -53.44
CA ALA A 3 -0.78 -39.88 -53.34
C ALA A 3 -1.49 -39.17 -52.15
N PHE A 4 -2.69 -39.58 -51.83
CA PHE A 4 -3.43 -38.98 -50.70
C PHE A 4 -2.85 -39.39 -49.33
N LEU A 5 -2.36 -40.64 -49.24
CA LEU A 5 -1.67 -41.14 -48.05
C LEU A 5 -0.31 -40.43 -47.84
N LEU A 6 0.43 -40.16 -48.88
CA LEU A 6 1.68 -39.42 -48.79
C LEU A 6 1.48 -37.97 -48.36
N LEU A 7 0.42 -37.30 -48.89
CA LEU A 7 0.08 -35.94 -48.53
C LEU A 7 -0.37 -35.82 -47.07
N SER A 8 -1.14 -36.80 -46.56
CA SER A 8 -1.54 -36.81 -45.14
C SER A 8 -0.39 -37.05 -44.20
N MET A 9 0.61 -37.86 -44.59
CA MET A 9 1.79 -38.12 -43.78
C MET A 9 2.75 -36.91 -43.70
N VAL A 10 2.85 -36.15 -44.78
CA VAL A 10 3.60 -34.84 -44.79
C VAL A 10 2.91 -33.79 -43.96
N LEU A 11 1.60 -33.68 -44.02
CA LEU A 11 0.85 -32.76 -43.17
C LEU A 11 0.97 -33.10 -41.68
N TRP A 12 1.01 -34.35 -41.32
CA TRP A 12 1.16 -34.77 -39.92
C TRP A 12 2.55 -34.52 -39.37
N SER A 13 3.61 -34.66 -40.21
CA SER A 13 4.97 -34.33 -39.81
C SER A 13 5.20 -32.84 -39.58
N CYS A 14 4.48 -31.95 -40.28
CA CYS A 14 4.55 -30.51 -40.03
C CYS A 14 3.94 -30.09 -38.67
N PHE A 15 2.96 -30.82 -38.15
CA PHE A 15 2.40 -30.51 -36.82
C PHE A 15 3.36 -30.87 -35.67
N SER A 16 4.28 -31.79 -35.85
CA SER A 16 5.24 -32.21 -34.84
C SER A 16 6.39 -31.20 -34.66
N ALA A 17 6.64 -30.34 -35.62
CA ALA A 17 7.72 -29.35 -35.59
C ALA A 17 7.46 -28.16 -34.67
N VAL A 18 6.20 -27.90 -34.28
CA VAL A 18 5.82 -26.77 -33.41
C VAL A 18 5.96 -27.12 -31.92
N ALA A 19 6.22 -28.40 -31.57
CA ALA A 19 6.27 -28.86 -30.20
C ALA A 19 7.65 -28.68 -29.51
N GLN A 20 8.67 -28.30 -30.23
CA GLN A 20 9.98 -27.96 -29.65
C GLN A 20 10.02 -26.49 -29.19
N GLN A 21 9.23 -26.17 -28.18
CA GLN A 21 9.51 -24.96 -27.41
C GLN A 21 10.84 -25.20 -26.66
N THR A 22 11.87 -24.51 -27.11
CA THR A 22 13.11 -24.38 -26.36
C THR A 22 12.75 -23.88 -24.96
N ILE A 23 12.98 -24.73 -23.95
CA ILE A 23 12.89 -24.30 -22.56
C ILE A 23 14.02 -23.30 -22.39
N TYR A 24 13.71 -22.01 -22.54
CA TYR A 24 14.60 -20.97 -22.04
C TYR A 24 14.58 -21.11 -20.52
N GLU A 25 15.57 -21.81 -20.03
CA GLU A 25 15.94 -21.81 -18.63
C GLU A 25 16.40 -20.37 -18.34
N GLU A 26 15.47 -19.51 -17.88
CA GLU A 26 15.83 -18.18 -17.40
C GLU A 26 16.85 -18.43 -16.29
N THR A 27 18.10 -18.11 -16.57
CA THR A 27 19.18 -18.17 -15.58
C THR A 27 18.77 -17.20 -14.46
N ARG A 28 18.12 -17.74 -13.43
CA ARG A 28 17.74 -16.96 -12.25
C ARG A 28 19.01 -16.49 -11.57
N VAL A 29 19.37 -15.23 -11.83
CA VAL A 29 20.42 -14.58 -11.07
C VAL A 29 19.95 -14.53 -9.61
N PRO A 30 20.65 -15.17 -8.68
CA PRO A 30 20.24 -15.21 -7.29
C PRO A 30 20.39 -13.82 -6.68
N TYR A 31 19.30 -13.05 -6.66
CA TYR A 31 19.26 -11.77 -5.95
C TYR A 31 19.43 -12.03 -4.45
N LYS A 32 20.40 -11.34 -3.84
CA LYS A 32 20.62 -11.45 -2.40
C LYS A 32 19.64 -10.60 -1.60
N ARG A 33 19.12 -9.53 -2.20
CA ARG A 33 18.23 -8.56 -1.56
C ARG A 33 17.21 -8.06 -2.57
N GLU A 34 16.01 -7.80 -2.10
CA GLU A 34 14.93 -7.14 -2.82
C GLU A 34 14.39 -6.00 -1.98
N MET A 35 14.00 -4.90 -2.61
CA MET A 35 13.30 -3.79 -1.98
C MET A 35 12.07 -3.49 -2.80
N TYR A 36 10.94 -3.32 -2.14
CA TYR A 36 9.71 -2.91 -2.80
C TYR A 36 8.90 -2.02 -1.90
N GLY A 37 8.15 -1.12 -2.50
CA GLY A 37 7.28 -0.19 -1.82
C GLY A 37 5.92 -0.17 -2.49
N GLY A 38 4.92 0.27 -1.76
CA GLY A 38 3.56 0.37 -2.26
C GLY A 38 2.71 1.34 -1.48
N ILE A 39 1.57 1.68 -2.07
CA ILE A 39 0.52 2.46 -1.45
C ILE A 39 -0.47 1.48 -0.84
N VAL A 40 -0.84 1.71 0.42
CA VAL A 40 -1.87 0.95 1.13
C VAL A 40 -3.13 1.80 1.16
N LEU A 41 -4.23 1.28 0.62
CA LEU A 41 -5.55 1.91 0.66
C LEU A 41 -6.45 1.09 1.57
N HIS A 42 -7.15 1.77 2.47
CA HIS A 42 -8.14 1.15 3.35
C HIS A 42 -9.36 2.07 3.53
N GLY A 43 -10.46 1.55 4.04
CA GLY A 43 -11.74 2.26 4.12
C GLY A 43 -11.74 3.59 4.90
N SER A 44 -10.74 3.81 5.76
CA SER A 44 -10.63 5.02 6.58
C SER A 44 -9.41 5.88 6.25
N GLY A 45 -8.70 5.60 5.15
CA GLY A 45 -7.53 6.40 4.76
C GLY A 45 -6.57 5.69 3.83
N TRP A 46 -5.34 6.14 3.84
CA TRP A 46 -4.27 5.60 3.01
C TRP A 46 -2.94 5.63 3.74
N GLY A 47 -1.99 4.89 3.22
CA GLY A 47 -0.66 4.80 3.78
C GLY A 47 0.38 4.41 2.76
N LEU A 48 1.61 4.33 3.24
CA LEU A 48 2.76 3.87 2.48
C LEU A 48 3.35 2.66 3.18
N ARG A 49 3.76 1.68 2.40
CA ARG A 49 4.47 0.50 2.87
C ARG A 49 5.78 0.35 2.12
N PHE A 50 6.82 0.04 2.87
CA PHE A 50 8.13 -0.28 2.34
C PHE A 50 8.62 -1.60 2.96
N ASP A 51 9.05 -2.53 2.12
CA ASP A 51 9.53 -3.85 2.54
C ASP A 51 10.95 -4.09 1.98
N HIS A 52 11.82 -4.59 2.81
CA HIS A 52 13.15 -5.06 2.47
C HIS A 52 13.21 -6.57 2.67
N ALA A 53 13.42 -7.31 1.60
CA ALA A 53 13.54 -8.76 1.61
C ALA A 53 15.00 -9.18 1.45
N ARG A 54 15.45 -10.11 2.29
CA ARG A 54 16.76 -10.74 2.20
C ARG A 54 16.60 -12.24 2.01
N TYR A 55 17.16 -12.77 0.93
CA TYR A 55 17.16 -14.18 0.66
C TYR A 55 18.05 -14.92 1.67
N ARG A 56 17.51 -15.95 2.29
CA ARG A 56 18.22 -16.90 3.13
C ARG A 56 18.59 -18.15 2.31
N THR A 57 17.63 -18.61 1.53
CA THR A 57 17.78 -19.69 0.54
C THR A 57 17.07 -19.29 -0.74
N ALA A 58 17.16 -20.08 -1.80
CA ALA A 58 16.47 -19.82 -3.06
C ALA A 58 14.93 -19.64 -2.88
N ARG A 59 14.34 -20.29 -1.87
CA ARG A 59 12.89 -20.31 -1.63
C ARG A 59 12.45 -19.59 -0.34
N ASP A 60 13.38 -19.23 0.54
CA ASP A 60 13.09 -18.61 1.84
C ASP A 60 13.67 -17.20 1.90
N ARG A 61 12.81 -16.23 2.19
CA ARG A 61 13.16 -14.81 2.29
C ARG A 61 12.71 -14.26 3.64
N ARG A 62 13.60 -13.54 4.31
CA ARG A 62 13.26 -12.73 5.49
C ARG A 62 12.78 -11.37 5.03
N LEU A 63 11.71 -10.87 5.63
CA LEU A 63 11.10 -9.59 5.33
C LEU A 63 11.23 -8.68 6.54
N LEU A 64 11.66 -7.45 6.29
CA LEU A 64 11.57 -6.33 7.19
C LEU A 64 10.72 -5.28 6.51
N GLY A 65 9.57 -4.97 7.08
CA GLY A 65 8.64 -3.99 6.54
C GLY A 65 8.44 -2.84 7.50
N ILE A 66 8.13 -1.69 6.94
CA ILE A 66 7.62 -0.53 7.66
C ILE A 66 6.40 -0.01 6.92
N GLU A 67 5.32 0.22 7.66
CA GLU A 67 4.08 0.74 7.12
C GLU A 67 3.67 1.97 7.92
N ILE A 68 3.30 3.04 7.23
CA ILE A 68 2.80 4.27 7.82
C ILE A 68 1.43 4.52 7.23
N VAL A 69 0.41 4.58 8.09
CA VAL A 69 -0.99 4.71 7.69
C VAL A 69 -1.63 5.87 8.42
N GLY A 70 -2.23 6.78 7.66
CA GLY A 70 -3.08 7.83 8.18
C GLY A 70 -4.53 7.36 8.26
N MET A 71 -5.22 7.63 9.37
CA MET A 71 -6.62 7.26 9.56
C MET A 71 -7.48 8.51 9.77
N LYS A 72 -8.64 8.53 9.08
CA LYS A 72 -9.67 9.56 9.24
C LYS A 72 -10.97 8.87 9.65
N HIS A 73 -11.70 9.50 10.55
CA HIS A 73 -13.03 9.01 10.90
C HIS A 73 -14.02 9.31 9.76
N PRO A 74 -14.93 8.38 9.39
CA PRO A 74 -15.90 8.60 8.32
C PRO A 74 -16.84 9.82 8.53
N LYS A 75 -17.07 10.19 9.78
CA LYS A 75 -17.91 11.35 10.18
C LYS A 75 -17.13 12.68 10.21
N GLU A 76 -15.85 12.72 9.84
CA GLU A 76 -15.11 13.96 9.76
C GLU A 76 -15.59 14.78 8.56
N VAL A 77 -16.37 15.81 8.83
CA VAL A 77 -16.84 16.77 7.84
C VAL A 77 -16.03 18.07 7.99
N LYS A 78 -15.48 18.55 6.88
CA LYS A 78 -14.75 19.80 6.87
C LYS A 78 -15.73 20.97 6.84
N SER A 79 -15.67 21.83 7.83
CA SER A 79 -16.48 23.03 7.95
C SER A 79 -15.65 24.27 7.63
N PHE A 80 -16.30 25.30 7.06
CA PHE A 80 -15.69 26.57 6.75
C PHE A 80 -16.44 27.65 7.50
N ASN A 81 -15.72 28.67 7.96
CA ASN A 81 -16.35 29.85 8.56
C ASN A 81 -16.94 30.70 7.44
N PRO A 82 -18.28 30.96 7.40
CA PRO A 82 -18.89 31.72 6.32
C PRO A 82 -18.61 33.22 6.42
N TYR A 83 -18.11 33.71 7.54
CA TYR A 83 -17.85 35.14 7.78
C TYR A 83 -16.44 35.59 7.36
N TYR A 84 -15.59 34.64 6.93
CA TYR A 84 -14.20 34.91 6.57
C TYR A 84 -13.86 34.21 5.26
N GLU A 85 -13.59 34.95 4.19
CA GLU A 85 -13.26 34.43 2.88
C GLU A 85 -11.93 33.61 2.88
N ASP A 86 -10.97 34.01 3.71
CA ASP A 86 -9.66 33.33 3.85
C ASP A 86 -9.60 32.31 5.01
N ALA A 87 -10.74 31.95 5.60
CA ALA A 87 -10.77 31.04 6.73
C ALA A 87 -10.33 29.63 6.32
N ARG A 88 -9.33 29.11 7.01
CA ARG A 88 -8.93 27.70 6.83
C ARG A 88 -10.03 26.80 7.33
N GLY A 89 -10.48 25.88 6.45
CA GLY A 89 -11.46 24.88 6.85
C GLY A 89 -10.95 24.00 8.00
N TYR A 90 -11.81 23.77 8.97
CA TYR A 90 -11.55 22.98 10.17
C TYR A 90 -12.49 21.77 10.27
N PHE A 91 -12.13 20.83 11.13
CA PHE A 91 -12.98 19.66 11.41
C PHE A 91 -13.56 19.85 12.82
N TYR A 92 -14.88 20.03 12.87
CA TYR A 92 -15.58 20.19 14.13
C TYR A 92 -15.43 18.92 15.00
N GLY A 93 -15.19 19.09 16.30
CA GLY A 93 -15.03 17.99 17.24
C GLY A 93 -13.72 17.20 17.13
N LYS A 94 -12.82 17.55 16.23
CA LYS A 94 -11.56 16.80 16.04
C LYS A 94 -10.46 17.31 16.94
N GLN A 95 -10.13 16.54 17.99
CA GLN A 95 -9.03 16.84 18.90
C GLN A 95 -7.65 16.42 18.36
N ASN A 96 -7.57 15.25 17.73
CA ASN A 96 -6.32 14.67 17.27
C ASN A 96 -6.46 14.02 15.89
N SER A 97 -5.38 14.00 15.12
CA SER A 97 -5.23 13.19 13.92
C SER A 97 -4.40 11.95 14.27
N LEU A 98 -4.86 10.77 13.84
CA LEU A 98 -4.19 9.50 14.11
C LEU A 98 -3.33 9.09 12.91
N MET A 99 -2.08 8.78 13.17
CA MET A 99 -1.16 8.13 12.27
C MET A 99 -0.62 6.87 12.94
N ILE A 100 -0.58 5.76 12.22
CA ILE A 100 -0.13 4.47 12.73
C ILE A 100 1.15 4.09 12.03
N LEU A 101 2.18 3.76 12.81
CA LEU A 101 3.43 3.21 12.36
C LEU A 101 3.49 1.73 12.71
N ARG A 102 3.73 0.86 11.71
CA ARG A 102 3.81 -0.60 11.87
C ARG A 102 5.12 -1.14 11.33
N PRO A 103 6.18 -1.25 12.13
CA PRO A 103 7.32 -2.07 11.78
C PRO A 103 6.89 -3.54 11.79
N THR A 104 7.29 -4.29 10.75
CA THR A 104 6.89 -5.69 10.58
C THR A 104 8.13 -6.54 10.29
N TYR A 105 8.25 -7.66 10.99
CA TYR A 105 9.21 -8.72 10.69
C TYR A 105 8.45 -9.93 10.20
N GLY A 106 8.91 -10.55 9.11
CA GLY A 106 8.23 -11.69 8.52
C GLY A 106 9.12 -12.61 7.71
N ARG A 107 8.51 -13.62 7.15
CA ARG A 107 9.14 -14.56 6.22
C ARG A 107 8.20 -14.86 5.06
N LYS A 108 8.78 -15.04 3.89
CA LYS A 108 8.09 -15.43 2.68
C LYS A 108 8.74 -16.72 2.18
N TRP A 109 7.92 -17.77 2.05
CA TRP A 109 8.32 -19.05 1.47
C TRP A 109 7.66 -19.23 0.12
N GLN A 110 8.47 -19.58 -0.85
CA GLN A 110 8.01 -19.97 -2.16
C GLN A 110 7.71 -21.47 -2.15
N ILE A 111 6.43 -21.82 -2.37
CA ILE A 111 5.98 -23.23 -2.40
C ILE A 111 6.19 -23.80 -3.80
N THR A 112 5.74 -23.09 -4.83
CA THR A 112 5.86 -23.53 -6.22
C THR A 112 6.64 -22.52 -7.04
N ASP A 113 7.48 -23.03 -7.93
CA ASP A 113 8.17 -22.26 -8.93
C ASP A 113 7.25 -22.00 -10.12
N LYS A 114 7.44 -20.90 -10.80
CA LYS A 114 6.81 -20.61 -12.09
C LYS A 114 7.45 -21.50 -13.16
N ILE A 115 6.82 -22.65 -13.45
CA ILE A 115 7.36 -23.66 -14.37
C ILE A 115 7.26 -23.22 -15.84
N ARG A 116 6.29 -22.35 -16.17
CA ARG A 116 6.07 -21.82 -17.52
C ARG A 116 5.90 -20.29 -17.49
N ARG A 117 6.10 -19.67 -18.63
CA ARG A 117 5.90 -18.20 -18.78
C ARG A 117 4.50 -17.73 -18.33
N THR A 118 3.48 -18.59 -18.48
CA THR A 118 2.10 -18.38 -18.04
C THR A 118 1.76 -19.03 -16.71
N GLY A 119 2.73 -19.67 -16.05
CA GLY A 119 2.53 -20.37 -14.77
C GLY A 119 2.39 -19.38 -13.60
N ALA A 120 1.70 -19.81 -12.54
CA ALA A 120 1.60 -19.08 -11.29
C ALA A 120 2.68 -19.48 -10.29
N GLU A 121 3.24 -18.52 -9.59
CA GLU A 121 4.11 -18.73 -8.44
C GLU A 121 3.26 -18.61 -7.16
N VAL A 122 3.33 -19.62 -6.30
CA VAL A 122 2.61 -19.59 -5.02
C VAL A 122 3.59 -19.36 -3.88
N ASN A 123 3.30 -18.35 -3.09
CA ASN A 123 4.10 -17.96 -1.93
C ASN A 123 3.23 -17.93 -0.68
N VAL A 124 3.80 -18.38 0.44
CA VAL A 124 3.23 -18.16 1.78
C VAL A 124 4.02 -17.08 2.47
N LEU A 125 3.30 -16.07 2.93
CA LEU A 125 3.83 -14.91 3.65
C LEU A 125 3.21 -14.86 5.04
N TRP A 126 4.04 -14.66 6.08
CA TRP A 126 3.58 -14.28 7.39
C TRP A 126 4.46 -13.14 7.93
N GLY A 127 3.88 -12.31 8.78
CA GLY A 127 4.59 -11.21 9.41
C GLY A 127 3.97 -10.89 10.77
N ILE A 128 4.81 -10.44 11.68
CA ILE A 128 4.43 -9.97 13.01
C ILE A 128 5.14 -8.65 13.29
N GLY A 129 4.46 -7.76 14.01
CA GLY A 129 5.04 -6.48 14.39
C GLY A 129 4.12 -5.68 15.31
N PRO A 130 4.65 -4.76 16.11
CA PRO A 130 3.85 -3.85 16.90
C PRO A 130 3.17 -2.79 16.03
N SER A 131 2.09 -2.21 16.53
CA SER A 131 1.45 -1.03 15.95
C SER A 131 1.60 0.13 16.92
N ILE A 132 2.20 1.21 16.48
CA ILE A 132 2.47 2.42 17.27
C ILE A 132 1.55 3.52 16.76
N GLY A 133 0.61 3.98 17.57
CA GLY A 133 -0.29 5.10 17.25
C GLY A 133 0.36 6.43 17.64
N LEU A 134 0.47 7.33 16.67
CA LEU A 134 0.94 8.70 16.85
C LEU A 134 -0.24 9.64 16.75
N LEU A 135 -0.53 10.37 17.82
CA LEU A 135 -1.59 11.36 17.88
C LEU A 135 -1.01 12.75 17.65
N LYS A 136 -1.45 13.39 16.57
CA LYS A 136 -1.10 14.78 16.26
C LYS A 136 -2.25 15.69 16.71
N PRO A 137 -2.04 16.61 17.67
CA PRO A 137 -3.08 17.52 18.09
C PRO A 137 -3.53 18.46 16.95
N VAL A 138 -4.80 18.79 16.94
CA VAL A 138 -5.40 19.74 16.00
C VAL A 138 -5.42 21.12 16.64
N TYR A 139 -4.94 22.12 15.91
CA TYR A 139 -4.97 23.52 16.29
C TYR A 139 -6.01 24.25 15.44
N LEU A 140 -6.81 25.08 16.09
CA LEU A 140 -7.79 25.96 15.46
C LEU A 140 -7.33 27.39 15.50
N GLN A 141 -7.71 28.16 14.47
CA GLN A 141 -7.59 29.61 14.45
C GLN A 141 -8.90 30.18 14.97
N ILE A 142 -8.87 30.76 16.17
CA ILE A 142 -10.03 31.29 16.86
C ILE A 142 -9.91 32.80 16.85
N GLY A 143 -10.94 33.49 16.30
CA GLY A 143 -11.06 34.93 16.38
C GLY A 143 -11.58 35.31 17.74
N LYS A 144 -10.89 36.21 18.46
CA LYS A 144 -11.38 36.76 19.73
C LYS A 144 -12.43 37.80 19.47
N PRO A 145 -13.54 37.85 20.28
CA PRO A 145 -14.76 38.64 19.98
C PRO A 145 -14.62 40.13 20.13
N ASP A 146 -13.46 40.68 20.47
CA ASP A 146 -13.28 42.09 20.80
C ASP A 146 -13.58 43.07 19.65
N ARG A 147 -13.50 42.62 18.39
CA ARG A 147 -13.87 43.42 17.19
C ARG A 147 -14.21 42.54 15.99
N ILE A 148 -15.19 42.94 15.20
CA ILE A 148 -15.51 42.37 13.88
C ILE A 148 -15.11 43.39 12.80
N PRO A 149 -14.23 43.06 11.81
CA PRO A 149 -13.57 41.76 11.60
C PRO A 149 -12.50 41.47 12.67
N TYR A 150 -12.35 40.18 13.00
CA TYR A 150 -11.42 39.71 14.05
C TYR A 150 -9.98 40.07 13.69
N GLU A 151 -9.43 41.12 14.33
CA GLU A 151 -8.03 41.53 14.13
C GLU A 151 -7.03 40.59 14.86
N ASN A 152 -7.50 39.96 15.95
CA ASN A 152 -6.67 39.06 16.76
C ASN A 152 -7.09 37.62 16.57
N ILE A 153 -6.35 36.89 15.71
CA ILE A 153 -6.51 35.45 15.51
C ILE A 153 -5.51 34.72 16.40
N ALA A 154 -6.00 33.99 17.40
CA ALA A 154 -5.18 33.12 18.23
C ALA A 154 -5.19 31.69 17.67
N VAL A 155 -4.02 31.04 17.66
CA VAL A 155 -3.91 29.62 17.31
C VAL A 155 -3.92 28.84 18.61
N GLU A 156 -5.02 28.16 18.89
CA GLU A 156 -5.22 27.40 20.11
C GLU A 156 -5.48 25.92 19.81
N ARG A 157 -5.08 25.06 20.74
CA ARG A 157 -5.43 23.63 20.64
C ARG A 157 -6.92 23.48 20.86
N TYR A 158 -7.59 22.70 20.00
CA TYR A 158 -9.00 22.43 20.18
C TYR A 158 -9.25 21.70 21.51
N ASP A 159 -10.07 22.31 22.35
CA ASP A 159 -10.57 21.75 23.61
C ASP A 159 -12.11 21.82 23.59
N PRO A 160 -12.82 20.66 23.61
CA PRO A 160 -14.27 20.66 23.55
C PRO A 160 -14.92 21.32 24.77
N ALA A 161 -14.25 21.37 25.92
CA ALA A 161 -14.80 22.01 27.12
C ALA A 161 -14.87 23.53 27.02
N ILE A 162 -14.05 24.13 26.14
CA ILE A 162 -13.94 25.59 26.00
C ILE A 162 -14.54 26.08 24.68
N HIS A 163 -14.45 25.25 23.62
CA HIS A 163 -14.80 25.64 22.26
C HIS A 163 -16.13 25.04 21.76
N ASP A 164 -16.79 24.20 22.56
CA ASP A 164 -18.11 23.63 22.29
C ASP A 164 -19.19 24.50 22.97
N VAL A 165 -19.64 25.56 22.30
CA VAL A 165 -20.78 26.36 22.71
C VAL A 165 -21.82 26.36 21.60
#